data_7707adae4b853b1ba59aadd650d26ebc
#
_entry.id   7707adae4b853b1ba59aadd650d26ebc
#
_cell.length_a   1.000
_cell.length_b   1.000
_cell.length_c   1.000
_cell.angle_alpha   90.00
_cell.angle_beta   90.00
_cell.angle_gamma   90.00
#
_symmetry.space_group_name_H-M   'P 1'
#
loop_
_entity.id
_entity.type
_entity.pdbx_description
1 polymer ?
#
loop_
_entity_poly.entity_id
_entity_poly.type
_entity_poly.pdbx_seq_one_letter_code
_entity_poly.pdbx_strand_id
1 'polypeptide(L)'
;VMQYWMAQRVACDTLAAYIVSVNWSRTFISDALKACAEQNGVEQVISYVYANELVTKPGSDECTGLIQGPGQRERILTGPDKVKMCEAIASKSAYDTSVYVGDSTTDIPCLLWADMGILIGSGDQVRDMLHQAGMDSVLHTIDSWKQLDVMQQRASIVCASDWYAVCDLLQLQ
;
A
#
# COMPACT_ATOMS: atom_id res chain seq x y z
N VAL A 1 -6.76 7.53 -12.42
CA VAL A 1 -6.72 6.62 -11.27
C VAL A 1 -7.38 7.27 -10.06
N MET A 2 -6.96 8.48 -9.62
CA MET A 2 -7.58 9.17 -8.49
C MET A 2 -9.08 9.47 -8.69
N GLN A 3 -9.50 9.96 -9.86
CA GLN A 3 -10.92 10.17 -10.20
C GLN A 3 -11.74 8.90 -10.10
N TYR A 4 -11.11 7.78 -10.43
CA TYR A 4 -11.74 6.48 -10.40
C TYR A 4 -12.01 6.00 -8.95
N TRP A 5 -11.04 6.11 -8.04
CA TRP A 5 -11.21 5.81 -6.63
C TRP A 5 -12.33 6.62 -5.96
N MET A 6 -12.55 7.86 -6.43
CA MET A 6 -13.63 8.71 -5.96
C MET A 6 -15.01 8.23 -6.40
N ALA A 7 -15.16 7.81 -7.66
CA ALA A 7 -16.41 7.30 -8.16
C ALA A 7 -16.89 6.07 -7.36
N GLN A 8 -15.96 5.21 -6.96
CA GLN A 8 -16.26 4.02 -6.15
C GLN A 8 -16.59 4.35 -4.69
N ARG A 9 -15.93 5.35 -4.08
CA ARG A 9 -16.26 5.77 -2.71
C ARG A 9 -17.65 6.38 -2.59
N VAL A 10 -18.10 7.08 -3.62
CA VAL A 10 -19.48 7.62 -3.68
C VAL A 10 -20.52 6.50 -3.88
N ALA A 11 -20.13 5.41 -4.56
CA ALA A 11 -21.01 4.28 -4.82
C ALA A 11 -21.01 3.22 -3.70
N CYS A 12 -20.00 3.23 -2.81
CA CYS A 12 -19.79 2.15 -1.85
C CYS A 12 -19.10 2.68 -0.57
N ASP A 13 -19.86 2.80 0.53
CA ASP A 13 -19.33 3.11 1.88
C ASP A 13 -18.39 2.02 2.44
N THR A 14 -18.00 1.07 1.59
CA THR A 14 -17.31 -0.17 1.99
C THR A 14 -15.82 -0.19 1.66
N LEU A 15 -15.23 0.88 1.12
CA LEU A 15 -13.81 0.93 0.78
C LEU A 15 -13.09 2.00 1.61
N ALA A 16 -12.01 1.61 2.31
CA ALA A 16 -11.07 2.53 2.93
C ALA A 16 -9.67 2.31 2.35
N ALA A 17 -9.00 3.39 1.94
CA ALA A 17 -7.66 3.35 1.38
C ALA A 17 -6.66 3.98 2.35
N TYR A 18 -5.55 3.29 2.57
CA TYR A 18 -4.47 3.70 3.47
C TYR A 18 -3.13 3.67 2.75
N ILE A 19 -2.19 4.51 3.19
CA ILE A 19 -0.78 4.39 2.80
C ILE A 19 0.02 3.93 4.01
N VAL A 20 0.82 2.87 3.84
CA VAL A 20 1.80 2.39 4.81
C VAL A 20 3.19 2.47 4.19
N SER A 21 4.06 3.34 4.70
CA SER A 21 5.34 3.66 4.06
C SER A 21 6.50 3.70 5.06
N VAL A 22 7.66 3.22 4.63
CA VAL A 22 8.94 3.43 5.34
C VAL A 22 9.49 4.85 5.18
N ASN A 23 8.82 5.70 4.39
CA ASN A 23 9.24 7.08 4.17
C ASN A 23 9.39 7.83 5.49
N TRP A 24 10.34 8.74 5.56
CA TRP A 24 10.72 9.50 6.74
C TRP A 24 9.91 10.80 6.94
N SER A 25 8.96 11.11 6.04
CA SER A 25 8.06 12.26 6.18
C SER A 25 6.63 11.93 5.74
N ARG A 26 5.77 11.70 6.71
CA ARG A 26 4.32 11.60 6.51
C ARG A 26 3.75 12.89 5.92
N THR A 27 4.22 14.04 6.42
CA THR A 27 3.81 15.37 5.95
C THR A 27 4.07 15.51 4.46
N PHE A 28 5.27 15.14 3.98
CA PHE A 28 5.59 15.18 2.54
C PHE A 28 4.61 14.34 1.70
N ILE A 29 4.31 13.11 2.12
CA ILE A 29 3.35 12.26 1.40
C ILE A 29 1.96 12.91 1.39
N SER A 30 1.50 13.40 2.53
CA SER A 30 0.16 14.01 2.66
C SER A 30 0.02 15.27 1.80
N ASP A 31 1.04 16.12 1.78
CA ASP A 31 1.04 17.35 0.99
C ASP A 31 1.11 17.05 -0.53
N ALA A 32 1.89 16.05 -0.93
CA ALA A 32 1.95 15.59 -2.31
C ALA A 32 0.60 15.04 -2.80
N LEU A 33 -0.08 14.25 -1.96
CA LEU A 33 -1.42 13.73 -2.27
C LEU A 33 -2.45 14.87 -2.38
N LYS A 34 -2.41 15.83 -1.46
CA LYS A 34 -3.29 17.00 -1.48
C LYS A 34 -3.08 17.83 -2.74
N ALA A 35 -1.82 18.17 -3.06
CA ALA A 35 -1.49 18.92 -4.27
C ALA A 35 -1.93 18.19 -5.55
N CYS A 36 -1.74 16.87 -5.60
CA CYS A 36 -2.19 16.06 -6.72
C CYS A 36 -3.72 16.05 -6.84
N ALA A 37 -4.46 15.97 -5.73
CA ALA A 37 -5.91 16.02 -5.71
C ALA A 37 -6.44 17.39 -6.22
N GLU A 38 -5.88 18.48 -5.70
CA GLU A 38 -6.22 19.86 -6.11
C GLU A 38 -5.95 20.08 -7.59
N GLN A 39 -4.77 19.67 -8.09
CA GLN A 39 -4.39 19.82 -9.50
C GLN A 39 -5.32 19.08 -10.46
N ASN A 40 -5.87 17.95 -10.04
CA ASN A 40 -6.76 17.14 -10.86
C ASN A 40 -8.26 17.40 -10.58
N GLY A 41 -8.60 18.33 -9.68
CA GLY A 41 -9.97 18.65 -9.32
C GLY A 41 -10.71 17.47 -8.68
N VAL A 42 -10.00 16.64 -7.92
CA VAL A 42 -10.56 15.45 -7.27
C VAL A 42 -10.43 15.53 -5.75
N GLU A 43 -11.34 14.91 -5.03
CA GLU A 43 -11.28 14.83 -3.59
C GLU A 43 -10.24 13.77 -3.16
N GLN A 44 -9.56 13.96 -2.03
CA GLN A 44 -8.58 13.02 -1.52
C GLN A 44 -9.27 11.76 -0.96
N VAL A 45 -8.98 10.59 -1.55
CA VAL A 45 -9.58 9.30 -1.16
C VAL A 45 -8.80 8.56 -0.10
N ILE A 46 -7.54 8.93 0.15
CA ILE A 46 -6.71 8.27 1.16
C ILE A 46 -7.23 8.61 2.56
N SER A 47 -7.66 7.60 3.30
CA SER A 47 -8.22 7.77 4.65
C SER A 47 -7.16 8.20 5.67
N TYR A 48 -5.95 7.63 5.56
CA TYR A 48 -4.82 8.02 6.41
C TYR A 48 -3.48 7.57 5.83
N VAL A 49 -2.42 8.31 6.18
CA VAL A 49 -1.02 7.99 5.83
C VAL A 49 -0.28 7.55 7.10
N TYR A 50 0.16 6.31 7.12
CA TYR A 50 1.03 5.74 8.14
C TYR A 50 2.47 5.73 7.61
N ALA A 51 3.23 6.75 7.96
CA ALA A 51 4.64 6.88 7.64
C ALA A 51 5.37 7.51 8.83
N ASN A 52 6.69 7.46 8.83
CA ASN A 52 7.48 8.15 9.84
C ASN A 52 7.35 9.67 9.69
N GLU A 53 7.81 10.41 10.68
CA GLU A 53 7.86 11.87 10.65
C GLU A 53 9.19 12.39 11.19
N LEU A 54 9.67 13.48 10.62
CA LEU A 54 10.83 14.19 11.13
C LEU A 54 10.49 14.85 12.47
N VAL A 55 11.40 14.72 13.42
CA VAL A 55 11.28 15.40 14.70
C VAL A 55 11.86 16.80 14.57
N THR A 56 11.06 17.83 14.83
CA THR A 56 11.50 19.23 14.86
C THR A 56 11.87 19.67 16.28
N LYS A 57 12.69 20.71 16.39
CA LYS A 57 12.98 21.34 17.68
C LYS A 57 11.75 22.05 18.22
N PRO A 58 11.51 22.06 19.55
CA PRO A 58 10.38 22.75 20.13
C PRO A 58 10.33 24.24 19.72
N GLY A 59 9.18 24.67 19.17
CA GLY A 59 8.95 26.05 18.74
C GLY A 59 9.69 26.49 17.46
N SER A 60 10.16 25.55 16.65
CA SER A 60 10.91 25.79 15.41
C SER A 60 10.57 24.73 14.36
N ASP A 61 10.72 25.07 13.08
CA ASP A 61 10.63 24.13 11.95
C ASP A 61 12.00 23.43 11.68
N GLU A 62 13.01 23.69 12.51
CA GLU A 62 14.33 23.09 12.35
C GLU A 62 14.31 21.60 12.75
N CYS A 63 14.68 20.73 11.80
CA CYS A 63 14.74 19.29 12.03
C CYS A 63 15.90 18.90 12.96
N THR A 64 15.64 17.98 13.88
CA THR A 64 16.66 17.42 14.79
C THR A 64 17.55 16.35 14.14
N GLY A 65 17.18 15.86 12.93
CA GLY A 65 17.78 14.69 12.30
C GLY A 65 17.23 13.35 12.80
N LEU A 66 16.30 13.37 13.75
CA LEU A 66 15.63 12.18 14.25
C LEU A 66 14.32 11.96 13.51
N ILE A 67 13.90 10.70 13.42
CA ILE A 67 12.57 10.28 12.94
C ILE A 67 11.80 9.58 14.05
N GLN A 68 10.49 9.75 14.05
CA GLN A 68 9.54 9.05 14.92
C GLN A 68 8.50 8.33 14.08
N GLY A 69 7.93 7.27 14.62
CA GLY A 69 6.86 6.52 13.97
C GLY A 69 5.51 7.26 14.02
N PRO A 70 4.50 6.78 13.27
CA PRO A 70 3.19 7.41 13.17
C PRO A 70 2.50 7.47 14.53
N GLY A 71 2.07 8.68 14.95
CA GLY A 71 1.40 8.91 16.21
C GLY A 71 2.27 8.57 17.44
N GLN A 72 3.58 8.81 17.35
CA GLN A 72 4.59 8.51 18.39
C GLN A 72 4.77 7.02 18.71
N ARG A 73 4.34 6.14 17.79
CA ARG A 73 4.54 4.69 17.85
C ARG A 73 5.93 4.29 17.39
N GLU A 74 6.17 2.97 17.31
CA GLU A 74 7.37 2.43 16.69
C GLU A 74 7.51 2.91 15.22
N ARG A 75 8.75 3.11 14.79
CA ARG A 75 9.07 3.52 13.42
C ARG A 75 8.77 2.40 12.45
N ILE A 76 8.36 2.77 11.25
CA ILE A 76 8.19 1.84 10.13
C ILE A 76 9.50 1.86 9.33
N LEU A 77 10.36 0.88 9.49
CA LEU A 77 11.68 0.81 8.86
C LEU A 77 11.83 -0.39 7.92
N THR A 78 11.05 -1.43 8.15
CA THR A 78 11.18 -2.73 7.49
C THR A 78 9.83 -3.26 7.01
N GLY A 79 9.87 -4.31 6.19
CA GLY A 79 8.65 -5.01 5.76
C GLY A 79 7.83 -5.57 6.94
N PRO A 80 8.43 -6.24 7.94
CA PRO A 80 7.72 -6.66 9.15
C PRO A 80 7.05 -5.51 9.92
N ASP A 81 7.64 -4.31 9.95
CA ASP A 81 7.01 -3.15 10.58
C ASP A 81 5.77 -2.70 9.79
N LYS A 82 5.83 -2.78 8.45
CA LYS A 82 4.64 -2.52 7.60
C LYS A 82 3.53 -3.52 7.90
N VAL A 83 3.83 -4.81 8.01
CA VAL A 83 2.82 -5.85 8.34
C VAL A 83 2.17 -5.56 9.69
N LYS A 84 2.94 -5.27 10.74
CA LYS A 84 2.39 -4.88 12.06
C LYS A 84 1.42 -3.69 11.94
N MET A 85 1.74 -2.71 11.07
CA MET A 85 0.86 -1.57 10.84
C MET A 85 -0.41 -1.98 10.10
N CYS A 86 -0.30 -2.82 9.06
CA CYS A 86 -1.45 -3.35 8.32
C CYS A 86 -2.37 -4.15 9.25
N GLU A 87 -1.84 -5.01 10.12
CA GLU A 87 -2.59 -5.75 11.13
C GLU A 87 -3.31 -4.81 12.11
N ALA A 88 -2.62 -3.75 12.58
CA ALA A 88 -3.20 -2.76 13.46
C ALA A 88 -4.33 -1.93 12.79
N ILE A 89 -4.28 -1.74 11.49
CA ILE A 89 -5.35 -1.12 10.69
C ILE A 89 -6.50 -2.11 10.54
N ALA A 90 -6.23 -3.33 10.10
CA ALA A 90 -7.23 -4.37 9.88
C ALA A 90 -8.01 -4.70 11.15
N SER A 91 -7.34 -4.78 12.31
CA SER A 91 -7.99 -5.06 13.61
C SER A 91 -9.02 -4.00 14.07
N LYS A 92 -8.96 -2.81 13.48
CA LYS A 92 -9.89 -1.70 13.77
C LYS A 92 -10.89 -1.45 12.65
N SER A 93 -10.73 -2.17 11.55
CA SER A 93 -11.55 -2.05 10.36
C SER A 93 -12.78 -2.95 10.49
N ALA A 94 -13.89 -2.52 9.88
CA ALA A 94 -15.08 -3.35 9.70
C ALA A 94 -15.04 -4.12 8.35
N TYR A 95 -13.90 -4.10 7.65
CA TYR A 95 -13.76 -4.73 6.34
C TYR A 95 -13.24 -6.16 6.47
N ASP A 96 -13.81 -7.07 5.68
CA ASP A 96 -13.50 -8.51 5.71
C ASP A 96 -12.37 -8.90 4.76
N THR A 97 -11.96 -8.00 3.86
CA THR A 97 -10.95 -8.29 2.82
C THR A 97 -9.91 -7.18 2.75
N SER A 98 -8.66 -7.57 2.70
CA SER A 98 -7.51 -6.69 2.55
C SER A 98 -6.86 -6.84 1.17
N VAL A 99 -6.61 -5.71 0.51
CA VAL A 99 -5.79 -5.64 -0.71
C VAL A 99 -4.56 -4.80 -0.41
N TYR A 100 -3.38 -5.33 -0.72
CA TYR A 100 -2.13 -4.59 -0.58
C TYR A 100 -1.48 -4.41 -1.95
N VAL A 101 -1.14 -3.18 -2.30
CA VAL A 101 -0.42 -2.84 -3.53
C VAL A 101 0.96 -2.30 -3.17
N GLY A 102 2.02 -2.88 -3.73
CA GLY A 102 3.39 -2.49 -3.45
C GLY A 102 4.32 -2.73 -4.64
N ASP A 103 5.48 -2.06 -4.65
CA ASP A 103 6.45 -2.10 -5.75
C ASP A 103 7.88 -2.43 -5.28
N SER A 104 8.11 -2.52 -3.98
CA SER A 104 9.44 -2.65 -3.38
C SER A 104 9.62 -3.94 -2.57
N THR A 105 10.88 -4.28 -2.30
CA THR A 105 11.23 -5.46 -1.48
C THR A 105 10.70 -5.35 -0.05
N THR A 106 10.53 -4.15 0.49
CA THR A 106 9.92 -3.94 1.81
C THR A 106 8.41 -4.21 1.81
N ASP A 107 7.79 -4.36 0.64
CA ASP A 107 6.37 -4.69 0.51
C ASP A 107 6.10 -6.19 0.50
N ILE A 108 7.11 -7.02 0.22
CA ILE A 108 6.94 -8.48 0.10
C ILE A 108 6.16 -9.08 1.28
N PRO A 109 6.48 -8.78 2.56
CA PRO A 109 5.72 -9.34 3.67
C PRO A 109 4.25 -8.93 3.67
N CYS A 110 3.94 -7.69 3.26
CA CYS A 110 2.55 -7.20 3.16
C CYS A 110 1.81 -7.80 1.97
N LEU A 111 2.50 -7.97 0.82
CA LEU A 111 1.94 -8.64 -0.36
C LEU A 111 1.53 -10.08 -0.06
N LEU A 112 2.31 -10.78 0.79
CA LEU A 112 2.03 -12.15 1.23
C LEU A 112 1.02 -12.22 2.39
N TRP A 113 0.89 -11.15 3.17
CA TRP A 113 -0.02 -11.08 4.30
C TRP A 113 -1.47 -10.77 3.87
N ALA A 114 -1.67 -9.90 2.89
CA ALA A 114 -2.99 -9.47 2.43
C ALA A 114 -3.77 -10.63 1.80
N ASP A 115 -5.11 -10.56 1.83
CA ASP A 115 -5.97 -11.50 1.10
C ASP A 115 -5.71 -11.44 -0.42
N MET A 116 -5.32 -10.26 -0.93
CA MET A 116 -4.84 -10.07 -2.29
C MET A 116 -3.60 -9.15 -2.29
N GLY A 117 -2.44 -9.71 -2.63
CA GLY A 117 -1.21 -8.96 -2.85
C GLY A 117 -1.04 -8.60 -4.32
N ILE A 118 -0.81 -7.32 -4.63
CA ILE A 118 -0.61 -6.83 -6.01
C ILE A 118 0.77 -6.19 -6.12
N LEU A 119 1.67 -6.81 -6.87
CA LEU A 119 2.95 -6.24 -7.25
C LEU A 119 2.76 -5.33 -8.47
N ILE A 120 2.96 -4.03 -8.30
CA ILE A 120 2.78 -3.04 -9.37
C ILE A 120 4.11 -2.66 -10.06
N GLY A 121 4.07 -2.45 -11.36
CA GLY A 121 5.23 -2.08 -12.18
C GLY A 121 6.10 -3.27 -12.56
N SER A 122 7.39 -3.03 -12.87
CA SER A 122 8.31 -4.10 -13.26
C SER A 122 8.57 -5.07 -12.12
N GLY A 123 8.71 -4.54 -10.91
CA GLY A 123 8.97 -5.34 -9.72
C GLY A 123 10.26 -6.16 -9.76
N ASP A 124 11.27 -5.77 -10.57
CA ASP A 124 12.46 -6.58 -10.83
C ASP A 124 13.19 -6.99 -9.54
N GLN A 125 13.40 -6.06 -8.61
CA GLN A 125 14.05 -6.38 -7.33
C GLN A 125 13.23 -7.34 -6.46
N VAL A 126 11.90 -7.23 -6.50
CA VAL A 126 10.98 -8.14 -5.79
C VAL A 126 11.07 -9.53 -6.40
N ARG A 127 11.05 -9.62 -7.73
CA ARG A 127 11.18 -10.89 -8.48
C ARG A 127 12.50 -11.58 -8.18
N ASP A 128 13.61 -10.83 -8.24
CA ASP A 128 14.95 -11.34 -7.94
C ASP A 128 15.04 -11.86 -6.50
N MET A 129 14.47 -11.14 -5.53
CA MET A 129 14.48 -11.58 -4.13
C MET A 129 13.63 -12.84 -3.92
N LEU A 130 12.44 -12.91 -4.51
CA LEU A 130 11.58 -14.10 -4.44
C LEU A 130 12.22 -15.30 -5.14
N HIS A 131 12.88 -15.08 -6.29
CA HIS A 131 13.65 -16.10 -6.99
C HIS A 131 14.78 -16.67 -6.12
N GLN A 132 15.60 -15.80 -5.51
CA GLN A 132 16.67 -16.20 -4.60
C GLN A 132 16.14 -16.98 -3.37
N ALA A 133 14.91 -16.69 -2.94
CA ALA A 133 14.24 -17.42 -1.87
C ALA A 133 13.56 -18.73 -2.34
N GLY A 134 13.59 -19.06 -3.62
CA GLY A 134 12.89 -20.22 -4.18
C GLY A 134 11.35 -20.08 -4.18
N MET A 135 10.86 -18.85 -4.22
CA MET A 135 9.44 -18.52 -4.11
C MET A 135 8.83 -18.01 -5.43
N ASP A 136 9.41 -18.36 -6.58
CA ASP A 136 8.88 -17.93 -7.90
C ASP A 136 7.41 -18.33 -8.11
N SER A 137 7.01 -19.45 -7.53
CA SER A 137 5.65 -19.98 -7.67
C SER A 137 4.55 -19.10 -7.04
N VAL A 138 4.90 -18.10 -6.23
CA VAL A 138 3.91 -17.17 -5.67
C VAL A 138 3.54 -16.04 -6.63
N LEU A 139 4.32 -15.81 -7.70
CA LEU A 139 4.11 -14.73 -8.66
C LEU A 139 3.24 -15.18 -9.83
N HIS A 140 2.16 -14.47 -10.08
CA HIS A 140 1.23 -14.77 -11.16
C HIS A 140 0.95 -13.54 -12.03
N THR A 141 0.72 -13.77 -13.32
CA THR A 141 0.06 -12.76 -14.17
C THR A 141 -1.42 -12.67 -13.78
N ILE A 142 -2.10 -11.58 -14.17
CA ILE A 142 -3.55 -11.42 -13.91
C ILE A 142 -4.35 -12.61 -14.45
N ASP A 143 -4.04 -13.06 -15.67
CA ASP A 143 -4.77 -14.17 -16.31
C ASP A 143 -4.53 -15.50 -15.60
N SER A 144 -3.30 -15.81 -15.21
CA SER A 144 -3.01 -17.04 -14.48
C SER A 144 -3.58 -16.99 -13.07
N TRP A 145 -3.55 -15.84 -12.38
CA TRP A 145 -4.11 -15.66 -11.05
C TRP A 145 -5.64 -15.87 -11.03
N LYS A 146 -6.37 -15.37 -12.03
CA LYS A 146 -7.81 -15.58 -12.19
C LYS A 146 -8.23 -17.05 -12.35
N GLN A 147 -7.32 -17.93 -12.75
CA GLN A 147 -7.54 -19.36 -12.89
C GLN A 147 -7.29 -20.16 -11.61
N LEU A 148 -6.71 -19.54 -10.59
CA LEU A 148 -6.46 -20.16 -9.30
C LEU A 148 -7.74 -20.28 -8.48
N ASP A 149 -7.82 -21.27 -7.61
CA ASP A 149 -8.86 -21.31 -6.58
C ASP A 149 -8.60 -20.24 -5.49
N VAL A 150 -9.61 -19.97 -4.65
CA VAL A 150 -9.56 -18.91 -3.63
C VAL A 150 -8.39 -19.09 -2.66
N MET A 151 -8.03 -20.32 -2.30
CA MET A 151 -6.94 -20.59 -1.38
C MET A 151 -5.58 -20.33 -2.03
N GLN A 152 -5.45 -20.70 -3.29
CA GLN A 152 -4.24 -20.43 -4.09
C GLN A 152 -4.08 -18.93 -4.36
N GLN A 153 -5.17 -18.22 -4.64
CA GLN A 153 -5.16 -16.77 -4.82
C GLN A 153 -4.63 -16.03 -3.58
N ARG A 154 -5.09 -16.41 -2.38
CA ARG A 154 -4.61 -15.85 -1.11
C ARG A 154 -3.14 -16.13 -0.80
N ALA A 155 -2.59 -17.21 -1.33
CA ALA A 155 -1.19 -17.59 -1.15
C ALA A 155 -0.26 -17.06 -2.24
N SER A 156 -0.75 -16.15 -3.10
CA SER A 156 -0.03 -15.67 -4.29
C SER A 156 -0.04 -14.16 -4.43
N ILE A 157 0.89 -13.66 -5.24
CA ILE A 157 1.03 -12.24 -5.59
C ILE A 157 0.69 -12.09 -7.07
N VAL A 158 -0.29 -11.25 -7.39
CA VAL A 158 -0.63 -10.91 -8.77
C VAL A 158 0.19 -9.72 -9.26
N CYS A 159 0.75 -9.83 -10.46
CA CYS A 159 1.57 -8.77 -11.06
C CYS A 159 0.71 -7.91 -11.98
N ALA A 160 0.69 -6.60 -11.72
CA ALA A 160 0.02 -5.59 -12.53
C ALA A 160 1.05 -4.61 -13.11
N SER A 161 0.92 -4.25 -14.41
CA SER A 161 1.84 -3.33 -15.08
C SER A 161 1.78 -1.91 -14.53
N ASP A 162 0.59 -1.47 -14.16
CA ASP A 162 0.28 -0.10 -13.76
C ASP A 162 -1.03 -0.03 -12.97
N TRP A 163 -1.41 1.18 -12.55
CA TRP A 163 -2.64 1.39 -11.81
C TRP A 163 -3.93 1.13 -12.60
N TYR A 164 -3.90 1.18 -13.94
CA TYR A 164 -5.07 0.83 -14.75
C TYR A 164 -5.32 -0.67 -14.67
N ALA A 165 -4.26 -1.48 -14.78
CA ALA A 165 -4.35 -2.92 -14.59
C ALA A 165 -4.82 -3.31 -13.18
N VAL A 166 -4.41 -2.57 -12.13
CA VAL A 166 -4.92 -2.73 -10.76
C VAL A 166 -6.42 -2.45 -10.70
N CYS A 167 -6.88 -1.33 -11.29
CA CYS A 167 -8.29 -0.96 -11.33
C CYS A 167 -9.14 -2.04 -12.03
N ASP A 168 -8.69 -2.51 -13.18
CA ASP A 168 -9.37 -3.56 -13.95
C ASP A 168 -9.44 -4.88 -13.17
N LEU A 169 -8.35 -5.24 -12.48
CA LEU A 169 -8.30 -6.45 -11.65
C LEU A 169 -9.32 -6.38 -10.50
N LEU A 170 -9.44 -5.24 -9.85
CA LEU A 170 -10.35 -5.04 -8.73
C LEU A 170 -11.79 -4.76 -9.18
N GLN A 171 -12.09 -4.81 -10.49
CA GLN A 171 -13.38 -4.46 -11.10
C GLN A 171 -13.90 -3.09 -10.65
N LEU A 172 -12.98 -2.24 -10.37
CA LEU A 172 -13.26 -0.88 -10.03
C LEU A 172 -13.58 -0.14 -11.36
N GLN A 173 -14.79 -0.21 -11.90
CA GLN A 173 -15.26 0.46 -13.13
C GLN A 173 -15.99 1.75 -12.84
#